data_67e867b222ee8e2c2ca4fcbb74e68a69
#
_entry.id   67e867b222ee8e2c2ca4fcbb74e68a69
#
_cell.length_a   1.000
_cell.length_b   1.000
_cell.length_c   1.000
_cell.angle_alpha   90.00
_cell.angle_beta   90.00
_cell.angle_gamma   90.00
#
_symmetry.space_group_name_H-M   'P 1'
#
loop_
_entity.id
_entity.type
_entity.pdbx_description
1 polymer ?
#
loop_
_entity_poly.entity_id
_entity_poly.type
_entity_poly.pdbx_seq_one_letter_code
_entity_poly.pdbx_strand_id
1 'polypeptide(L)'
;MVLKKLVLHKFKRFFLSGVEHFVYIPESNITIIAWANGMGKSSLLSQLNPLPADLKKDYREDGYKLIEYQVGDNDYVISSGYVAKGKHSFLLNGNELNPGGTGNVQKQLVEEHFKLTLPMFNILLGIDNLTTMSPSIRKHWFTMLSPIDYTFSIKVWNNLKTRARDILGSIKILQEDLIKKTASVIDKEEIKLLR
;
A
#
# COMPACT_ATOMS: atom_id res chain seq x y z
N MET A 1 17.11 8.13 -8.07
CA MET A 1 16.45 8.95 -7.04
C MET A 1 17.45 9.25 -5.95
N VAL A 2 17.69 10.52 -5.67
CA VAL A 2 18.64 11.00 -4.65
C VAL A 2 17.88 11.86 -3.66
N LEU A 3 18.00 11.60 -2.36
CA LEU A 3 17.48 12.47 -1.32
C LEU A 3 18.37 13.69 -1.22
N LYS A 4 17.80 14.89 -1.27
CA LYS A 4 18.50 16.16 -1.10
C LYS A 4 18.34 16.74 0.29
N LYS A 5 17.13 16.62 0.86
CA LYS A 5 16.84 17.19 2.18
C LYS A 5 15.63 16.52 2.82
N LEU A 6 15.67 16.37 4.12
CA LEU A 6 14.51 16.01 4.97
C LEU A 6 14.40 17.04 6.09
N VAL A 7 13.22 17.58 6.27
CA VAL A 7 12.87 18.44 7.43
C VAL A 7 11.71 17.82 8.17
N LEU A 8 11.86 17.64 9.47
CA LEU A 8 10.81 17.20 10.38
C LEU A 8 10.65 18.26 11.47
N HIS A 9 9.50 18.89 11.54
CA HIS A 9 9.16 19.87 12.57
C HIS A 9 8.09 19.32 13.49
N LYS A 10 8.29 19.42 14.78
CA LYS A 10 7.40 18.91 15.84
C LYS A 10 6.99 17.44 15.64
N PHE A 11 7.92 16.62 15.17
CA PHE A 11 7.73 15.17 15.04
C PHE A 11 7.68 14.53 16.42
N LYS A 12 6.57 13.87 16.75
CA LYS A 12 6.29 13.37 18.11
C LYS A 12 7.37 12.44 18.67
N ARG A 13 7.97 11.62 17.80
CA ARG A 13 8.98 10.64 18.24
C ARG A 13 10.31 11.27 18.66
N PHE A 14 10.60 12.48 18.20
CA PHE A 14 11.82 13.21 18.60
C PHE A 14 11.59 14.13 19.80
N PHE A 15 10.34 14.36 20.16
CA PHE A 15 10.02 15.26 21.27
C PHE A 15 10.60 14.79 22.61
N LEU A 16 10.59 13.47 22.87
CA LEU A 16 11.20 12.90 24.08
C LEU A 16 12.73 13.12 24.16
N SER A 17 13.37 13.35 23.02
CA SER A 17 14.81 13.68 22.91
C SER A 17 15.06 15.19 22.90
N GLY A 18 14.04 16.02 23.11
CA GLY A 18 14.15 17.49 23.08
C GLY A 18 14.37 18.09 21.67
N VAL A 19 14.22 17.28 20.61
CA VAL A 19 14.42 17.75 19.23
C VAL A 19 13.08 18.17 18.65
N GLU A 20 12.86 19.45 18.51
CA GLU A 20 11.64 20.04 17.93
C GLU A 20 11.77 20.21 16.41
N HIS A 21 12.96 20.58 15.94
CA HIS A 21 13.24 20.81 14.53
C HIS A 21 14.46 19.98 14.11
N PHE A 22 14.25 19.09 13.15
CA PHE A 22 15.29 18.21 12.62
C PHE A 22 15.45 18.47 11.13
N VAL A 23 16.69 18.76 10.72
CA VAL A 23 17.06 18.91 9.31
C VAL A 23 18.17 17.92 8.99
N TYR A 24 17.97 17.17 7.93
CA TYR A 24 18.96 16.24 7.40
C TYR A 24 19.22 16.55 5.93
N ILE A 25 20.48 16.80 5.62
CA ILE A 25 21.00 17.00 4.26
C ILE A 25 22.10 15.97 4.05
N PRO A 26 21.92 15.01 3.13
CA PRO A 26 22.93 14.00 2.85
C PRO A 26 24.20 14.65 2.26
N GLU A 27 25.36 14.40 2.87
CA GLU A 27 26.66 14.87 2.36
C GLU A 27 27.38 13.79 1.53
N SER A 28 26.88 12.55 1.59
CA SER A 28 27.49 11.40 0.90
C SER A 28 26.43 10.38 0.47
N ASN A 29 26.82 9.44 -0.39
CA ASN A 29 25.95 8.36 -0.87
C ASN A 29 25.59 7.34 0.20
N ILE A 30 26.34 7.28 1.30
CA ILE A 30 26.12 6.36 2.41
C ILE A 30 26.09 7.16 3.71
N THR A 31 25.00 7.03 4.45
CA THR A 31 24.85 7.64 5.78
C THR A 31 24.58 6.56 6.81
N ILE A 32 25.35 6.57 7.87
CA ILE A 32 25.16 5.68 9.02
C ILE A 32 24.45 6.44 10.13
N ILE A 33 23.27 5.97 10.54
CA ILE A 33 22.50 6.55 11.65
C ILE A 33 22.75 5.70 12.89
N ALA A 34 23.54 6.23 13.81
CA ALA A 34 23.87 5.58 15.07
C ALA A 34 23.32 6.39 16.25
N TRP A 35 22.34 5.83 16.95
CA TRP A 35 21.74 6.39 18.16
C TRP A 35 21.46 5.29 19.18
N ALA A 36 21.27 5.65 20.44
CA ALA A 36 20.84 4.72 21.46
C ALA A 36 19.47 4.09 21.14
N ASN A 37 19.19 2.94 21.73
CA ASN A 37 17.90 2.27 21.54
C ASN A 37 16.75 3.14 22.07
N GLY A 38 15.63 3.14 21.38
CA GLY A 38 14.47 3.96 21.74
C GLY A 38 14.50 5.40 21.22
N MET A 39 15.60 5.92 20.69
CA MET A 39 15.76 7.30 20.25
C MET A 39 15.16 7.63 18.89
N GLY A 40 14.35 6.75 18.32
CA GLY A 40 13.58 7.05 17.10
C GLY A 40 14.26 6.77 15.77
N LYS A 41 15.35 5.95 15.70
CA LYS A 41 16.00 5.56 14.44
C LYS A 41 15.03 5.01 13.40
N SER A 42 14.25 4.00 13.77
CA SER A 42 13.25 3.39 12.87
C SER A 42 12.15 4.38 12.50
N SER A 43 11.78 5.28 13.41
CA SER A 43 10.82 6.34 13.16
C SER A 43 11.36 7.37 12.16
N LEU A 44 12.66 7.70 12.23
CA LEU A 44 13.31 8.54 11.22
C LEU A 44 13.31 7.87 9.85
N LEU A 45 13.71 6.59 9.78
CA LEU A 45 13.69 5.84 8.54
C LEU A 45 12.28 5.78 7.93
N SER A 46 11.24 5.67 8.77
CA SER A 46 9.85 5.70 8.29
C SER A 46 9.43 7.04 7.69
N GLN A 47 10.13 8.13 7.96
CA GLN A 47 9.87 9.44 7.36
C GLN A 47 10.66 9.70 6.07
N LEU A 48 11.66 8.86 5.76
CA LEU A 48 12.43 8.93 4.51
C LEU A 48 11.63 8.37 3.32
N ASN A 49 10.46 8.91 3.06
CA ASN A 49 9.62 8.50 1.94
C ASN A 49 8.82 9.70 1.41
N PRO A 50 8.43 9.71 0.13
CA PRO A 50 7.62 10.76 -0.46
C PRO A 50 6.12 10.67 -0.13
N LEU A 51 5.68 9.62 0.58
CA LEU A 51 4.27 9.44 0.93
C LEU A 51 3.78 10.52 1.91
N PRO A 52 2.49 10.88 1.86
CA PRO A 52 1.92 11.83 2.80
C PRO A 52 2.06 11.34 4.23
N ALA A 53 2.47 12.24 5.12
CA ALA A 53 2.58 11.96 6.54
C ALA A 53 1.20 11.83 7.19
N ASP A 54 1.07 10.94 8.17
CA ASP A 54 -0.08 10.94 9.09
C ASP A 54 0.12 12.02 10.15
N LEU A 55 -0.40 13.21 9.85
CA LEU A 55 -0.19 14.39 10.68
C LEU A 55 -0.71 14.21 12.10
N LYS A 56 -1.88 13.56 12.26
CA LYS A 56 -2.49 13.36 13.59
C LYS A 56 -1.69 12.37 14.43
N LYS A 57 -1.18 11.33 13.83
CA LYS A 57 -0.42 10.28 14.50
C LYS A 57 1.01 10.72 14.82
N ASP A 58 1.68 11.29 13.83
CA ASP A 58 3.14 11.43 13.85
C ASP A 58 3.61 12.83 14.24
N TYR A 59 2.76 13.85 14.10
CA TYR A 59 3.14 15.25 14.35
C TYR A 59 2.28 15.90 15.42
N ARG A 60 2.86 16.89 16.11
CA ARG A 60 2.12 17.81 16.98
C ARG A 60 1.45 18.90 16.16
N GLU A 61 0.66 19.71 16.81
CA GLU A 61 0.05 20.90 16.22
C GLU A 61 1.13 21.79 15.57
N ASP A 62 0.86 22.32 14.37
CA ASP A 62 1.80 23.03 13.50
C ASP A 62 3.05 22.24 13.03
N GLY A 63 3.06 20.92 13.30
CA GLY A 63 4.13 20.07 12.82
C GLY A 63 4.03 19.80 11.33
N TYR A 64 5.18 19.55 10.69
CA TYR A 64 5.25 19.23 9.27
C TYR A 64 6.42 18.35 8.90
N LYS A 65 6.29 17.68 7.77
CA LYS A 65 7.33 17.00 7.03
C LYS A 65 7.56 17.71 5.72
N LEU A 66 8.82 17.94 5.37
CA LEU A 66 9.23 18.37 4.04
C LEU A 66 10.38 17.48 3.59
N ILE A 67 10.31 16.99 2.35
CA ILE A 67 11.34 16.15 1.77
C ILE A 67 11.62 16.59 0.34
N GLU A 68 12.89 16.67 -0.02
CA GLU A 68 13.36 17.06 -1.33
C GLU A 68 14.10 15.89 -1.98
N TYR A 69 13.71 15.56 -3.21
CA TYR A 69 14.34 14.52 -4.01
C TYR A 69 14.76 15.04 -5.36
N GLN A 70 15.80 14.44 -5.92
CA GLN A 70 16.15 14.57 -7.32
C GLN A 70 16.04 13.22 -8.02
N VAL A 71 15.34 13.18 -9.16
CA VAL A 71 15.20 11.98 -10.00
C VAL A 71 15.51 12.36 -11.44
N GLY A 72 16.69 11.97 -11.92
CA GLY A 72 17.21 12.49 -13.20
C GLY A 72 17.38 14.00 -13.10
N ASP A 73 16.79 14.72 -14.04
CA ASP A 73 16.82 16.20 -14.12
C ASP A 73 15.65 16.88 -13.39
N ASN A 74 14.80 16.09 -12.71
CA ASN A 74 13.62 16.60 -12.02
C ASN A 74 13.88 16.78 -10.53
N ASP A 75 13.52 17.94 -10.01
CA ASP A 75 13.54 18.26 -8.59
C ASP A 75 12.12 18.18 -8.01
N TYR A 76 11.98 17.42 -6.93
CA TYR A 76 10.72 17.20 -6.21
C TYR A 76 10.81 17.80 -4.82
N VAL A 77 9.83 18.63 -4.45
CA VAL A 77 9.64 19.12 -3.08
C VAL A 77 8.27 18.68 -2.60
N ILE A 78 8.25 17.79 -1.62
CA ILE A 78 7.03 17.14 -1.14
C ILE A 78 6.86 17.48 0.33
N SER A 79 5.69 18.02 0.71
CA SER A 79 5.43 18.36 2.09
C SER A 79 4.09 17.86 2.59
N SER A 80 4.00 17.68 3.90
CA SER A 80 2.77 17.38 4.64
C SER A 80 2.82 18.16 5.94
N GLY A 81 1.83 19.03 6.18
CA GLY A 81 1.82 19.88 7.36
C GLY A 81 0.43 20.42 7.73
N TYR A 82 0.31 21.01 8.91
CA TYR A 82 -0.92 21.63 9.40
C TYR A 82 -1.17 23.04 8.81
N VAL A 83 -0.70 23.33 7.60
CA VAL A 83 -0.83 24.67 7.01
C VAL A 83 -2.26 24.94 6.54
N ALA A 84 -2.73 26.17 6.73
CA ALA A 84 -4.14 26.59 6.66
C ALA A 84 -4.87 26.39 5.33
N LYS A 85 -4.18 26.13 4.20
CA LYS A 85 -4.81 25.97 2.87
C LYS A 85 -4.53 24.68 2.14
N GLY A 86 -3.74 23.79 2.69
CA GLY A 86 -3.45 22.52 2.06
C GLY A 86 -2.49 21.77 2.96
N LYS A 87 -2.93 20.59 3.41
CA LYS A 87 -2.11 19.76 4.31
C LYS A 87 -0.96 19.07 3.58
N HIS A 88 -1.03 19.00 2.26
CA HIS A 88 -0.10 18.24 1.43
C HIS A 88 0.23 19.00 0.14
N SER A 89 1.51 19.11 -0.18
CA SER A 89 2.00 19.76 -1.39
C SER A 89 2.97 18.82 -2.13
N PHE A 90 2.93 18.86 -3.44
CA PHE A 90 3.78 18.07 -4.31
C PHE A 90 4.27 18.95 -5.48
N LEU A 91 5.47 19.50 -5.34
CA LEU A 91 6.07 20.33 -6.36
C LEU A 91 7.02 19.51 -7.24
N LEU A 92 6.91 19.71 -8.54
CA LEU A 92 7.82 19.20 -9.56
C LEU A 92 8.43 20.39 -10.30
N ASN A 93 9.75 20.55 -10.19
CA ASN A 93 10.48 21.68 -10.78
C ASN A 93 9.83 23.05 -10.46
N GLY A 94 9.36 23.19 -9.21
CA GLY A 94 8.69 24.40 -8.72
C GLY A 94 7.19 24.50 -9.04
N ASN A 95 6.62 23.60 -9.84
CA ASN A 95 5.19 23.60 -10.18
C ASN A 95 4.40 22.73 -9.21
N GLU A 96 3.34 23.29 -8.59
CA GLU A 96 2.47 22.54 -7.66
C GLU A 96 1.51 21.62 -8.41
N LEU A 97 1.62 20.32 -8.18
CA LEU A 97 0.75 19.28 -8.77
C LEU A 97 -0.43 18.87 -7.87
N ASN A 98 -0.41 19.27 -6.60
CA ASN A 98 -1.49 19.00 -5.64
C ASN A 98 -2.13 20.30 -5.09
N PRO A 99 -2.71 21.16 -5.92
CA PRO A 99 -3.25 22.46 -5.48
C PRO A 99 -4.40 22.33 -4.47
N GLY A 100 -5.08 21.17 -4.45
CA GLY A 100 -6.12 20.85 -3.46
C GLY A 100 -5.57 20.40 -2.11
N GLY A 101 -4.28 20.16 -1.97
CA GLY A 101 -3.61 19.78 -0.73
C GLY A 101 -4.12 18.46 -0.10
N THR A 102 -4.65 17.52 -0.89
CA THR A 102 -5.24 16.29 -0.38
C THR A 102 -4.22 15.14 -0.32
N GLY A 103 -4.26 14.35 0.76
CA GLY A 103 -3.37 13.19 0.92
C GLY A 103 -3.59 12.09 -0.12
N ASN A 104 -4.81 11.94 -0.65
CA ASN A 104 -5.10 10.94 -1.69
C ASN A 104 -4.45 11.32 -3.02
N VAL A 105 -4.53 12.58 -3.43
CA VAL A 105 -3.86 13.08 -4.64
C VAL A 105 -2.34 12.93 -4.48
N GLN A 106 -1.77 13.28 -3.31
CA GLN A 106 -0.35 13.10 -3.06
C GLN A 106 0.08 11.62 -3.17
N LYS A 107 -0.73 10.67 -2.66
CA LYS A 107 -0.44 9.23 -2.83
C LYS A 107 -0.41 8.82 -4.29
N GLN A 108 -1.37 9.28 -5.09
CA GLN A 108 -1.43 8.99 -6.52
C GLN A 108 -0.21 9.56 -7.27
N LEU A 109 0.17 10.81 -6.97
CA LEU A 109 1.35 11.44 -7.54
C LEU A 109 2.65 10.70 -7.15
N VAL A 110 2.76 10.24 -5.91
CA VAL A 110 3.89 9.42 -5.48
C VAL A 110 3.94 8.09 -6.22
N GLU A 111 2.80 7.43 -6.41
CA GLU A 111 2.72 6.19 -7.19
C GLU A 111 3.07 6.42 -8.66
N GLU A 112 2.60 7.51 -9.25
CA GLU A 112 2.86 7.87 -10.64
C GLU A 112 4.35 8.21 -10.89
N HIS A 113 4.94 9.08 -10.07
CA HIS A 113 6.30 9.60 -10.28
C HIS A 113 7.39 8.71 -9.70
N PHE A 114 7.15 8.06 -8.56
CA PHE A 114 8.16 7.25 -7.87
C PHE A 114 7.88 5.74 -7.95
N LYS A 115 6.74 5.33 -8.49
CA LYS A 115 6.29 3.92 -8.52
C LYS A 115 6.28 3.28 -7.12
N LEU A 116 6.05 4.10 -6.08
CA LEU A 116 6.10 3.71 -4.68
C LEU A 116 4.69 3.76 -4.06
N THR A 117 4.26 2.64 -3.52
CA THR A 117 3.03 2.55 -2.72
C THR A 117 3.36 2.33 -1.24
N LEU A 118 2.42 2.63 -0.34
CA LEU A 118 2.61 2.39 1.09
C LEU A 118 2.95 0.92 1.42
N PRO A 119 2.27 -0.08 0.84
CA PRO A 119 2.67 -1.47 1.06
C PRO A 119 4.12 -1.75 0.63
N MET A 120 4.57 -1.26 -0.54
CA MET A 120 5.98 -1.42 -0.98
C MET A 120 6.95 -0.83 0.03
N PHE A 121 6.63 0.34 0.55
CA PHE A 121 7.47 0.99 1.54
C PHE A 121 7.54 0.21 2.86
N ASN A 122 6.44 -0.35 3.31
CA ASN A 122 6.41 -1.20 4.51
C ASN A 122 7.33 -2.42 4.40
N ILE A 123 7.41 -3.05 3.23
CA ILE A 123 8.35 -4.15 3.00
C ILE A 123 9.80 -3.65 3.02
N LEU A 124 10.09 -2.52 2.37
CA LEU A 124 11.43 -1.94 2.36
C LEU A 124 11.92 -1.60 3.77
N LEU A 125 11.00 -1.22 4.67
CA LEU A 125 11.31 -0.97 6.09
C LEU A 125 11.34 -2.25 6.95
N GLY A 126 11.00 -3.41 6.39
CA GLY A 126 10.88 -4.66 7.15
C GLY A 126 9.69 -4.69 8.13
N ILE A 127 8.72 -3.77 7.99
CA ILE A 127 7.46 -3.78 8.76
C ILE A 127 6.62 -4.99 8.32
N ASP A 128 6.49 -5.17 7.02
CA ASP A 128 5.84 -6.32 6.41
C ASP A 128 6.90 -7.29 5.89
N ASN A 129 6.77 -8.58 6.23
CA ASN A 129 7.73 -9.61 5.83
C ASN A 129 7.10 -10.53 4.78
N LEU A 130 7.71 -10.59 3.61
CA LEU A 130 7.26 -11.45 2.50
C LEU A 130 7.17 -12.94 2.87
N THR A 131 7.98 -13.40 3.82
CA THR A 131 7.98 -14.82 4.26
C THR A 131 6.75 -15.17 5.09
N THR A 132 6.24 -14.22 5.87
CA THR A 132 5.06 -14.40 6.74
C THR A 132 3.74 -14.05 6.08
N MET A 133 3.79 -13.39 4.91
CA MET A 133 2.59 -13.05 4.13
C MET A 133 1.88 -14.28 3.58
N SER A 134 0.55 -14.20 3.47
CA SER A 134 -0.24 -15.22 2.78
C SER A 134 0.15 -15.35 1.30
N PRO A 135 -0.01 -16.53 0.68
CA PRO A 135 0.34 -16.73 -0.73
C PRO A 135 -0.36 -15.75 -1.68
N SER A 136 -1.60 -15.35 -1.39
CA SER A 136 -2.36 -14.38 -2.19
C SER A 136 -1.74 -12.99 -2.15
N ILE A 137 -1.31 -12.53 -0.98
CA ILE A 137 -0.65 -11.24 -0.80
C ILE A 137 0.73 -11.26 -1.48
N ARG A 138 1.52 -12.32 -1.30
CA ARG A 138 2.80 -12.49 -2.00
C ARG A 138 2.65 -12.45 -3.52
N LYS A 139 1.66 -13.17 -4.06
CA LYS A 139 1.36 -13.16 -5.50
C LYS A 139 1.07 -11.74 -6.00
N HIS A 140 0.24 -10.99 -5.27
CA HIS A 140 -0.06 -9.60 -5.60
C HIS A 140 1.21 -8.74 -5.63
N TRP A 141 2.12 -8.91 -4.66
CA TRP A 141 3.40 -8.23 -4.60
C TRP A 141 4.29 -8.50 -5.80
N PHE A 142 4.50 -9.78 -6.14
CA PHE A 142 5.29 -10.14 -7.31
C PHE A 142 4.68 -9.62 -8.61
N THR A 143 3.36 -9.55 -8.68
CA THR A 143 2.67 -8.96 -9.83
C THR A 143 2.93 -7.46 -9.95
N MET A 144 2.92 -6.73 -8.83
CA MET A 144 3.21 -5.28 -8.81
C MET A 144 4.67 -4.95 -9.16
N LEU A 145 5.62 -5.82 -8.76
CA LEU A 145 7.05 -5.67 -9.06
C LEU A 145 7.41 -6.09 -10.48
N SER A 146 6.50 -6.75 -11.19
CA SER A 146 6.73 -7.16 -12.58
C SER A 146 6.72 -5.95 -13.51
N PRO A 147 7.65 -5.86 -14.47
CA PRO A 147 7.60 -4.83 -15.51
C PRO A 147 6.43 -5.00 -16.48
N ILE A 148 5.75 -6.15 -16.42
CA ILE A 148 4.58 -6.48 -17.26
C ILE A 148 3.32 -6.30 -16.42
N ASP A 149 2.36 -5.55 -16.93
CA ASP A 149 1.03 -5.42 -16.31
C ASP A 149 0.19 -6.68 -16.55
N TYR A 150 0.09 -7.51 -15.52
CA TYR A 150 -0.75 -8.71 -15.53
C TYR A 150 -2.18 -8.46 -14.99
N THR A 151 -2.55 -7.24 -14.67
CA THR A 151 -3.83 -6.91 -14.00
C THR A 151 -5.03 -7.46 -14.75
N PHE A 152 -5.06 -7.27 -16.08
CA PHE A 152 -6.12 -7.80 -16.93
C PHE A 152 -6.16 -9.34 -16.93
N SER A 153 -5.02 -9.98 -17.14
CA SER A 153 -4.93 -11.45 -17.18
C SER A 153 -5.36 -12.09 -15.85
N ILE A 154 -4.97 -11.49 -14.72
CA ILE A 154 -5.38 -11.95 -13.39
C ILE A 154 -6.89 -11.77 -13.19
N LYS A 155 -7.47 -10.65 -13.65
CA LYS A 155 -8.91 -10.42 -13.58
C LYS A 155 -9.68 -11.45 -14.38
N VAL A 156 -9.25 -11.74 -15.60
CA VAL A 156 -9.86 -12.79 -16.45
C VAL A 156 -9.74 -14.16 -15.78
N TRP A 157 -8.55 -14.52 -15.29
CA TRP A 157 -8.34 -15.78 -14.57
C TRP A 157 -9.27 -15.95 -13.36
N ASN A 158 -9.37 -14.92 -12.51
CA ASN A 158 -10.24 -14.97 -11.33
C ASN A 158 -11.72 -15.11 -11.71
N ASN A 159 -12.18 -14.43 -12.76
CA ASN A 159 -13.54 -14.56 -13.28
C ASN A 159 -13.82 -15.99 -13.82
N LEU A 160 -12.87 -16.56 -14.56
CA LEU A 160 -13.00 -17.94 -15.07
C LEU A 160 -13.03 -18.95 -13.92
N LYS A 161 -12.16 -18.79 -12.92
CA LYS A 161 -12.13 -19.65 -11.74
C LYS A 161 -13.44 -19.58 -10.94
N THR A 162 -14.02 -18.40 -10.80
CA THR A 162 -15.31 -18.22 -10.10
C THR A 162 -16.42 -18.92 -10.89
N ARG A 163 -16.52 -18.69 -12.20
CA ARG A 163 -17.51 -19.35 -13.06
C ARG A 163 -17.39 -20.88 -13.04
N ALA A 164 -16.17 -21.41 -13.11
CA ALA A 164 -15.94 -22.86 -13.02
C ALA A 164 -16.44 -23.43 -11.68
N ARG A 165 -16.17 -22.76 -10.58
CA ARG A 165 -16.66 -23.17 -9.25
C ARG A 165 -18.19 -23.15 -9.16
N ASP A 166 -18.82 -22.09 -9.73
CA ASP A 166 -20.29 -21.95 -9.69
C ASP A 166 -20.98 -23.02 -10.55
N ILE A 167 -20.40 -23.36 -11.73
CA ILE A 167 -20.88 -24.45 -12.57
C ILE A 167 -20.74 -25.80 -11.85
N LEU A 168 -19.59 -26.08 -11.22
CA LEU A 168 -19.40 -27.32 -10.46
C LEU A 168 -20.39 -27.43 -9.29
N GLY A 169 -20.66 -26.31 -8.60
CA GLY A 169 -21.69 -26.26 -7.56
C GLY A 169 -23.09 -26.60 -8.10
N SER A 170 -23.45 -26.03 -9.25
CA SER A 170 -24.74 -26.30 -9.92
C SER A 170 -24.85 -27.77 -10.37
N ILE A 171 -23.79 -28.35 -10.91
CA ILE A 171 -23.74 -29.76 -11.31
C ILE A 171 -24.00 -30.66 -10.09
N LYS A 172 -23.35 -30.37 -8.95
CA LYS A 172 -23.52 -31.15 -7.71
C LYS A 172 -24.98 -31.13 -7.24
N ILE A 173 -25.63 -29.95 -7.24
CA ILE A 173 -27.04 -29.82 -6.85
C ILE A 173 -27.93 -30.62 -7.80
N LEU A 174 -27.71 -30.52 -9.12
CA LEU A 174 -28.49 -31.27 -10.11
C LEU A 174 -28.32 -32.79 -9.99
N GLN A 175 -27.11 -33.25 -9.66
CA GLN A 175 -26.87 -34.68 -9.39
C GLN A 175 -27.63 -35.17 -8.14
N GLU A 176 -27.61 -34.40 -7.05
CA GLU A 176 -28.38 -34.72 -5.84
C GLU A 176 -29.88 -34.76 -6.10
N ASP A 177 -30.40 -33.80 -6.87
CA ASP A 177 -31.82 -33.77 -7.26
C ASP A 177 -32.22 -34.95 -8.17
N LEU A 178 -31.32 -35.33 -9.09
CA LEU A 178 -31.52 -36.47 -9.97
C LEU A 178 -31.63 -37.77 -9.13
N ILE A 179 -30.72 -37.97 -8.20
CA ILE A 179 -30.72 -39.14 -7.32
C ILE A 179 -32.04 -39.20 -6.52
N LYS A 180 -32.48 -38.08 -5.93
CA LYS A 180 -33.73 -38.00 -5.17
C LYS A 180 -34.95 -38.34 -6.04
N LYS A 181 -35.02 -37.81 -7.26
CA LYS A 181 -36.11 -38.07 -8.22
C LYS A 181 -36.12 -39.52 -8.68
N THR A 182 -34.96 -40.10 -8.97
CA THR A 182 -34.82 -41.49 -9.37
C THR A 182 -35.29 -42.44 -8.24
N ALA A 183 -34.87 -42.19 -7.00
CA ALA A 183 -35.35 -42.98 -5.85
C ALA A 183 -36.88 -42.89 -5.69
N SER A 184 -37.46 -41.68 -5.87
CA SER A 184 -38.93 -41.51 -5.77
C SER A 184 -39.74 -42.19 -6.90
N VAL A 185 -39.12 -42.45 -8.05
CA VAL A 185 -39.76 -43.20 -9.16
C VAL A 185 -39.72 -44.70 -8.87
N ILE A 186 -38.60 -45.22 -8.36
CA ILE A 186 -38.47 -46.63 -8.00
C ILE A 186 -39.50 -47.01 -6.90
N ASP A 187 -39.62 -46.21 -5.84
CA ASP A 187 -40.62 -46.43 -4.80
C ASP A 187 -42.07 -46.49 -5.33
N LYS A 188 -42.39 -45.65 -6.34
CA LYS A 188 -43.73 -45.67 -6.95
C LYS A 188 -43.97 -46.89 -7.84
N GLU A 189 -42.97 -47.43 -8.49
CA GLU A 189 -43.09 -48.66 -9.28
C GLU A 189 -43.18 -49.90 -8.38
N GLU A 190 -42.44 -49.99 -7.28
CA GLU A 190 -42.57 -51.06 -6.28
C GLU A 190 -43.98 -51.08 -5.66
N ILE A 191 -44.54 -49.92 -5.31
CA ILE A 191 -45.90 -49.83 -4.78
C ILE A 191 -46.96 -50.28 -5.83
N LYS A 192 -46.74 -50.06 -7.12
CA LYS A 192 -47.64 -50.54 -8.18
C LYS A 192 -47.57 -52.07 -8.36
N LEU A 193 -46.46 -52.71 -8.14
CA LEU A 193 -46.27 -54.14 -8.25
C LEU A 193 -46.84 -54.91 -7.03
N LEU A 194 -47.06 -54.23 -5.91
CA LEU A 194 -47.65 -54.80 -4.70
C LEU A 194 -49.18 -54.63 -4.61
N ARG A 195 -49.83 -54.03 -5.59
CA ARG A 195 -51.26 -53.89 -5.76
C ARG A 195 -51.76 -54.82 -6.85
#